data_fbf9e0b4db1ec62d8a44297fd18b88ab
#
_entry.id   fbf9e0b4db1ec62d8a44297fd18b88ab
#
_cell.length_a   1.000
_cell.length_b   1.000
_cell.length_c   1.000
_cell.angle_alpha   90.00
_cell.angle_beta   90.00
_cell.angle_gamma   90.00
#
_symmetry.space_group_name_H-M   'P 1'
#
loop_
_entity.id
_entity.type
_entity.pdbx_description
1 polymer ?
#
loop_
_entity_poly.entity_id
_entity_poly.type
_entity_poly.pdbx_seq_one_letter_code
_entity_poly.pdbx_strand_id
1 'polypeptide(L)'
;NYRPVSNLSFMSKILEKVVAYQLLSHLNRYNLFSGFQSAYRPGHSTETALLKVVNDLLSALDEGKFSILVLLDLSAAFDTIDHDILLYHLHHVFGIQGTALSWFKSYLTNRFQMVSIQGILSDPVELCCGVPQGSVLGPILFILYTQPLTHVILNHPVSHMLYADDTQ
;
A
#
# COMPACT_ATOMS: atom_id res chain seq x y z
N ASN A 1 -10.69 20.42 0.72
CA ASN A 1 -9.90 19.37 1.36
C ASN A 1 -8.48 19.43 0.82
N TYR A 2 -7.50 19.67 1.71
CA TYR A 2 -6.09 19.61 1.36
C TYR A 2 -5.58 18.21 1.66
N ARG A 3 -4.81 17.64 0.70
CA ARG A 3 -4.06 16.40 0.96
C ARG A 3 -2.63 16.80 1.35
N PRO A 4 -2.09 16.30 2.48
CA PRO A 4 -0.70 16.57 2.83
C PRO A 4 0.23 15.91 1.80
N VAL A 5 1.23 16.65 1.35
CA VAL A 5 2.30 16.11 0.48
C VAL A 5 3.62 16.32 1.19
N SER A 6 4.39 15.26 1.37
CA SER A 6 5.68 15.32 2.03
C SER A 6 6.73 15.92 1.11
N ASN A 7 7.40 16.99 1.56
CA ASN A 7 8.52 17.60 0.85
C ASN A 7 9.81 16.81 1.13
N LEU A 8 9.98 15.69 0.45
CA LEU A 8 11.14 14.82 0.59
C LEU A 8 12.33 15.34 -0.21
N SER A 9 13.54 15.24 0.39
CA SER A 9 14.76 15.63 -0.28
C SER A 9 15.05 14.75 -1.50
N PHE A 10 15.78 15.30 -2.48
CA PHE A 10 16.19 14.54 -3.67
C PHE A 10 17.00 13.28 -3.31
N MET A 11 17.92 13.39 -2.33
CA MET A 11 18.73 12.26 -1.88
C MET A 11 17.88 11.16 -1.24
N SER A 12 16.85 11.53 -0.46
CA SER A 12 15.90 10.57 0.10
C SER A 12 15.20 9.77 -1.00
N LYS A 13 14.74 10.45 -2.06
CA LYS A 13 14.06 9.77 -3.18
C LYS A 13 14.99 8.82 -3.95
N ILE A 14 16.28 9.14 -4.08
CA ILE A 14 17.26 8.22 -4.69
C ILE A 14 17.43 6.97 -3.82
N LEU A 15 17.64 7.15 -2.53
CA LEU A 15 17.77 6.03 -1.59
C LEU A 15 16.53 5.15 -1.59
N GLU A 16 15.35 5.76 -1.54
CA GLU A 16 14.09 5.03 -1.62
C GLU A 16 13.95 4.23 -2.92
N LYS A 17 14.41 4.75 -4.07
CA LYS A 17 14.39 4.00 -5.34
C LYS A 17 15.28 2.75 -5.28
N VAL A 18 16.45 2.85 -4.65
CA VAL A 18 17.35 1.68 -4.48
C VAL A 18 16.68 0.64 -3.61
N VAL A 19 16.11 1.06 -2.47
CA VAL A 19 15.41 0.14 -1.55
C VAL A 19 14.16 -0.44 -2.20
N ALA A 20 13.38 0.36 -2.92
CA ALA A 20 12.19 -0.09 -3.65
C ALA A 20 12.56 -1.16 -4.69
N TYR A 21 13.65 -0.97 -5.45
CA TYR A 21 14.12 -1.97 -6.40
C TYR A 21 14.49 -3.29 -5.72
N GLN A 22 15.21 -3.25 -4.60
CA GLN A 22 15.58 -4.45 -3.84
C GLN A 22 14.36 -5.15 -3.24
N LEU A 23 13.43 -4.36 -2.66
CA LEU A 23 12.17 -4.87 -2.10
C LEU A 23 11.32 -5.55 -3.18
N LEU A 24 11.07 -4.87 -4.31
CA LEU A 24 10.30 -5.43 -5.42
C LEU A 24 10.96 -6.67 -6.00
N SER A 25 12.29 -6.71 -6.10
CA SER A 25 13.04 -7.89 -6.56
C SER A 25 12.83 -9.07 -5.60
N HIS A 26 12.85 -8.83 -4.29
CA HIS A 26 12.56 -9.84 -3.28
C HIS A 26 11.12 -10.36 -3.40
N LEU A 27 10.13 -9.45 -3.43
CA LEU A 27 8.71 -9.80 -3.51
C LEU A 27 8.39 -10.61 -4.78
N ASN A 28 8.95 -10.22 -5.93
CA ASN A 28 8.77 -10.94 -7.18
C ASN A 28 9.46 -12.31 -7.18
N ARG A 29 10.70 -12.37 -6.66
CA ARG A 29 11.48 -13.63 -6.62
C ARG A 29 10.77 -14.73 -5.82
N TYR A 30 10.11 -14.35 -4.74
CA TYR A 30 9.42 -15.29 -3.85
C TYR A 30 7.91 -15.33 -4.06
N ASN A 31 7.40 -14.65 -5.11
CA ASN A 31 5.96 -14.57 -5.44
C ASN A 31 5.09 -14.15 -4.24
N LEU A 32 5.52 -13.11 -3.53
CA LEU A 32 4.89 -12.65 -2.28
C LEU A 32 3.74 -11.65 -2.48
N PHE A 33 3.53 -11.19 -3.71
CA PHE A 33 2.37 -10.32 -4.00
C PHE A 33 1.07 -11.12 -4.03
N SER A 34 0.00 -10.53 -3.47
CA SER A 34 -1.34 -11.06 -3.68
C SER A 34 -1.74 -11.00 -5.16
N GLY A 35 -2.31 -12.08 -5.69
CA GLY A 35 -2.87 -12.12 -7.05
C GLY A 35 -4.07 -11.18 -7.23
N PHE A 36 -4.66 -10.71 -6.14
CA PHE A 36 -5.84 -9.82 -6.14
C PHE A 36 -5.50 -8.34 -6.04
N GLN A 37 -4.23 -7.96 -5.85
CA GLN A 37 -3.78 -6.56 -5.86
C GLN A 37 -3.15 -6.20 -7.20
N SER A 38 -3.71 -5.21 -7.89
CA SER A 38 -3.22 -4.75 -9.20
C SER A 38 -2.42 -3.45 -9.15
N ALA A 39 -2.54 -2.64 -8.09
CA ALA A 39 -1.82 -1.38 -8.04
C ALA A 39 -0.31 -1.58 -7.80
N TYR A 40 0.48 -0.64 -8.34
CA TYR A 40 1.93 -0.55 -8.15
C TYR A 40 2.71 -1.80 -8.54
N ARG A 41 2.18 -2.58 -9.47
CA ARG A 41 2.80 -3.83 -9.97
C ARG A 41 3.06 -3.73 -11.47
N PRO A 42 4.23 -4.20 -11.95
CA PRO A 42 4.50 -4.30 -13.39
C PRO A 42 3.46 -5.20 -14.09
N GLY A 43 2.99 -4.75 -15.27
CA GLY A 43 2.03 -5.51 -16.08
C GLY A 43 0.58 -5.47 -15.56
N HIS A 44 0.30 -4.67 -14.53
CA HIS A 44 -1.05 -4.47 -13.98
C HIS A 44 -1.45 -3.00 -14.13
N SER A 45 -2.74 -2.76 -14.32
CA SER A 45 -3.32 -1.42 -14.46
C SER A 45 -4.74 -1.38 -13.92
N THR A 46 -5.35 -0.20 -13.90
CA THR A 46 -6.78 -0.03 -13.58
C THR A 46 -7.65 -0.82 -14.55
N GLU A 47 -7.29 -0.84 -15.84
CA GLU A 47 -8.03 -1.56 -16.87
C GLU A 47 -8.01 -3.08 -16.61
N THR A 48 -6.87 -3.65 -16.21
CA THR A 48 -6.79 -5.09 -15.90
C THR A 48 -7.57 -5.45 -14.64
N ALA A 49 -7.61 -4.57 -13.63
CA ALA A 49 -8.44 -4.75 -12.45
C ALA A 49 -9.93 -4.71 -12.80
N LEU A 50 -10.36 -3.68 -13.55
CA LEU A 50 -11.75 -3.56 -14.00
C LEU A 50 -12.17 -4.71 -14.90
N LEU A 51 -11.30 -5.17 -15.79
CA LEU A 51 -11.58 -6.31 -16.67
C LEU A 51 -11.91 -7.57 -15.84
N LYS A 52 -11.16 -7.80 -14.75
CA LYS A 52 -11.46 -8.93 -13.86
C LYS A 52 -12.84 -8.78 -13.20
N VAL A 53 -13.15 -7.61 -12.64
CA VAL A 53 -14.43 -7.35 -11.97
C VAL A 53 -15.59 -7.52 -12.96
N VAL A 54 -15.47 -6.92 -14.15
CA VAL A 54 -16.51 -7.05 -15.19
C VAL A 54 -16.68 -8.50 -15.65
N ASN A 55 -15.57 -9.23 -15.83
CA ASN A 55 -15.63 -10.64 -16.20
C ASN A 55 -16.33 -11.49 -15.12
N ASP A 56 -16.07 -11.25 -13.85
CA ASP A 56 -16.72 -11.97 -12.76
C ASP A 56 -18.23 -11.70 -12.72
N LEU A 57 -18.64 -10.43 -12.97
CA LEU A 57 -20.06 -10.05 -13.05
C LEU A 57 -20.78 -10.69 -14.25
N LEU A 58 -20.14 -10.67 -15.43
CA LEU A 58 -20.69 -11.29 -16.64
C LEU A 58 -20.81 -12.81 -16.49
N SER A 59 -19.79 -13.46 -15.92
CA SER A 59 -19.83 -14.91 -15.66
C SER A 59 -20.98 -15.28 -14.73
N ALA A 60 -21.21 -14.50 -13.68
CA ALA A 60 -22.34 -14.73 -12.79
C ALA A 60 -23.70 -14.52 -13.50
N LEU A 61 -23.80 -13.53 -14.38
CA LEU A 61 -24.99 -13.30 -15.19
C LEU A 61 -25.27 -14.46 -16.16
N ASP A 62 -24.23 -14.97 -16.83
CA ASP A 62 -24.35 -16.12 -17.74
C ASP A 62 -24.81 -17.39 -16.99
N GLU A 63 -24.45 -17.51 -15.71
CA GLU A 63 -24.93 -18.60 -14.83
C GLU A 63 -26.35 -18.35 -14.26
N GLY A 64 -27.01 -17.24 -14.64
CA GLY A 64 -28.33 -16.86 -14.12
C GLY A 64 -28.33 -16.40 -12.67
N LYS A 65 -27.17 -15.97 -12.13
CA LYS A 65 -27.03 -15.50 -10.75
C LYS A 65 -27.20 -13.98 -10.65
N PHE A 66 -27.67 -13.54 -9.49
CA PHE A 66 -27.64 -12.12 -9.13
C PHE A 66 -26.27 -11.77 -8.53
N SER A 67 -25.74 -10.62 -8.89
CA SER A 67 -24.49 -10.11 -8.35
C SER A 67 -24.70 -8.81 -7.59
N ILE A 68 -23.95 -8.62 -6.50
CA ILE A 68 -23.88 -7.36 -5.76
C ILE A 68 -22.41 -6.92 -5.81
N LEU A 69 -22.16 -5.74 -6.38
CA LEU A 69 -20.85 -5.11 -6.37
C LEU A 69 -20.76 -4.16 -5.18
N VAL A 70 -19.80 -4.40 -4.32
CA VAL A 70 -19.48 -3.53 -3.17
C VAL A 70 -18.16 -2.82 -3.48
N LEU A 71 -18.14 -1.50 -3.37
CA LEU A 71 -16.95 -0.66 -3.56
C LEU A 71 -16.59 -0.04 -2.20
N LEU A 72 -15.40 -0.31 -1.74
CA LEU A 72 -14.86 0.24 -0.48
C LEU A 72 -13.64 1.09 -0.79
N ASP A 73 -13.62 2.31 -0.24
CA ASP A 73 -12.50 3.25 -0.30
C ASP A 73 -11.94 3.48 1.11
N LEU A 74 -10.63 3.46 1.26
CA LEU A 74 -9.97 3.69 2.53
C LEU A 74 -9.61 5.17 2.68
N SER A 75 -10.32 5.86 3.56
CA SER A 75 -10.04 7.27 3.88
C SER A 75 -8.66 7.41 4.52
N ALA A 76 -7.88 8.41 4.05
CA ALA A 76 -6.54 8.71 4.57
C ALA A 76 -5.56 7.52 4.58
N ALA A 77 -5.66 6.63 3.59
CA ALA A 77 -4.98 5.35 3.49
C ALA A 77 -3.48 5.37 3.85
N PHE A 78 -2.73 6.37 3.33
CA PHE A 78 -1.30 6.51 3.61
C PHE A 78 -0.98 7.06 5.00
N ASP A 79 -1.90 7.81 5.61
CA ASP A 79 -1.68 8.52 6.87
C ASP A 79 -2.03 7.65 8.09
N THR A 80 -2.75 6.54 7.88
CA THR A 80 -3.25 5.66 8.95
C THR A 80 -2.48 4.35 9.10
N ILE A 81 -1.40 4.15 8.35
CA ILE A 81 -0.57 2.95 8.44
C ILE A 81 0.09 2.89 9.81
N ASP A 82 -0.24 1.89 10.62
CA ASP A 82 0.44 1.60 11.88
C ASP A 82 1.83 1.03 11.60
N HIS A 83 2.86 1.65 12.18
CA HIS A 83 4.26 1.28 11.93
C HIS A 83 4.61 -0.09 12.50
N ASP A 84 4.09 -0.44 13.67
CA ASP A 84 4.39 -1.73 14.31
C ASP A 84 3.73 -2.88 13.56
N ILE A 85 2.48 -2.70 13.11
CA ILE A 85 1.78 -3.65 12.26
C ILE A 85 2.50 -3.81 10.92
N LEU A 86 2.91 -2.71 10.29
CA LEU A 86 3.65 -2.78 9.03
C LEU A 86 4.98 -3.53 9.20
N LEU A 87 5.76 -3.22 10.24
CA LEU A 87 7.02 -3.91 10.54
C LEU A 87 6.79 -5.40 10.86
N TYR A 88 5.72 -5.72 11.56
CA TYR A 88 5.31 -7.11 11.80
C TYR A 88 5.02 -7.84 10.49
N HIS A 89 4.26 -7.24 9.56
CA HIS A 89 4.00 -7.82 8.24
C HIS A 89 5.29 -7.98 7.44
N LEU A 90 6.15 -6.97 7.37
CA LEU A 90 7.43 -7.03 6.67
C LEU A 90 8.28 -8.21 7.16
N HIS A 91 8.28 -8.46 8.47
CA HIS A 91 9.04 -9.56 9.06
C HIS A 91 8.37 -10.92 8.84
N HIS A 92 7.12 -11.08 9.26
CA HIS A 92 6.47 -12.39 9.36
C HIS A 92 5.78 -12.84 8.07
N VAL A 93 5.27 -11.90 7.27
CA VAL A 93 4.58 -12.21 6.01
C VAL A 93 5.56 -12.19 4.83
N PHE A 94 6.43 -11.17 4.79
CA PHE A 94 7.33 -10.96 3.64
C PHE A 94 8.75 -11.44 3.87
N GLY A 95 9.09 -11.96 5.06
CA GLY A 95 10.38 -12.56 5.38
C GLY A 95 11.55 -11.57 5.42
N ILE A 96 11.27 -10.27 5.60
CA ILE A 96 12.30 -9.23 5.67
C ILE A 96 12.88 -9.23 7.07
N GLN A 97 14.19 -9.42 7.21
CA GLN A 97 14.87 -9.61 8.49
C GLN A 97 16.19 -8.83 8.58
N GLY A 98 16.77 -8.83 9.77
CA GLY A 98 18.12 -8.30 10.02
C GLY A 98 18.23 -6.82 9.65
N THR A 99 19.28 -6.47 8.94
CA THR A 99 19.61 -5.08 8.56
C THR A 99 18.51 -4.44 7.71
N ALA A 100 17.85 -5.21 6.82
CA ALA A 100 16.77 -4.68 6.00
C ALA A 100 15.56 -4.27 6.86
N LEU A 101 15.14 -5.08 7.80
CA LEU A 101 14.05 -4.73 8.72
C LEU A 101 14.42 -3.53 9.60
N SER A 102 15.65 -3.49 10.11
CA SER A 102 16.15 -2.37 10.90
C SER A 102 16.17 -1.06 10.10
N TRP A 103 16.46 -1.13 8.81
CA TRP A 103 16.38 0.02 7.92
C TRP A 103 14.93 0.53 7.78
N PHE A 104 13.94 -0.36 7.56
CA PHE A 104 12.53 0.04 7.50
C PHE A 104 12.07 0.65 8.82
N LYS A 105 12.48 0.09 9.95
CA LYS A 105 12.20 0.69 11.26
C LYS A 105 12.75 2.11 11.35
N SER A 106 14.01 2.33 10.98
CA SER A 106 14.61 3.66 10.95
C SER A 106 13.94 4.63 9.97
N TYR A 107 13.43 4.12 8.84
CA TYR A 107 12.70 4.90 7.85
C TYR A 107 11.34 5.41 8.38
N LEU A 108 10.67 4.62 9.21
CA LEU A 108 9.33 4.92 9.73
C LEU A 108 9.35 5.71 11.05
N THR A 109 10.36 5.50 11.91
CA THR A 109 10.42 6.10 13.26
C THR A 109 11.15 7.44 13.30
N ASN A 110 10.97 8.18 14.39
CA ASN A 110 11.61 9.48 14.65
C ASN A 110 11.37 10.50 13.52
N ARG A 111 10.16 10.54 13.02
CA ARG A 111 9.75 11.47 11.98
C ARG A 111 8.85 12.55 12.57
N PHE A 112 9.05 13.76 12.08
CA PHE A 112 8.27 14.92 12.49
C PHE A 112 7.72 15.62 11.26
N GLN A 113 6.51 16.16 11.39
CA GLN A 113 5.93 17.06 10.39
C GLN A 113 5.78 18.46 10.94
N MET A 114 5.92 19.42 10.07
CA MET A 114 5.63 20.83 10.32
C MET A 114 4.83 21.36 9.13
N VAL A 115 3.88 22.24 9.40
CA VAL A 115 3.12 22.94 8.35
C VAL A 115 3.77 24.30 8.10
N SER A 116 4.04 24.60 6.84
CA SER A 116 4.55 25.92 6.43
C SER A 116 3.44 26.73 5.77
N ILE A 117 3.11 27.88 6.32
CA ILE A 117 2.17 28.86 5.72
C ILE A 117 2.90 30.19 5.58
N GLN A 118 3.04 30.66 4.35
CA GLN A 118 3.73 31.93 4.04
C GLN A 118 5.14 32.03 4.68
N GLY A 119 5.86 30.89 4.77
CA GLY A 119 7.20 30.84 5.33
C GLY A 119 7.25 30.73 6.87
N ILE A 120 6.12 30.75 7.56
CA ILE A 120 6.03 30.49 9.00
C ILE A 120 5.79 28.99 9.20
N LEU A 121 6.63 28.37 10.03
CA LEU A 121 6.53 26.95 10.39
C LEU A 121 5.73 26.79 11.68
N SER A 122 4.90 25.75 11.74
CA SER A 122 4.30 25.29 12.98
C SER A 122 5.32 24.59 13.87
N ASP A 123 4.93 24.32 15.11
CA ASP A 123 5.69 23.41 15.97
C ASP A 123 5.80 22.02 15.32
N PRO A 124 6.91 21.29 15.54
CA PRO A 124 7.06 19.94 15.06
C PRO A 124 6.14 18.98 15.81
N VAL A 125 5.41 18.14 15.05
CA VAL A 125 4.56 17.08 15.60
C VAL A 125 5.15 15.75 15.16
N GLU A 126 5.35 14.84 16.12
CA GLU A 126 5.84 13.50 15.85
C GLU A 126 4.82 12.68 15.07
N LEU A 127 5.28 11.95 14.05
CA LEU A 127 4.49 11.03 13.25
C LEU A 127 4.59 9.61 13.82
N CYS A 128 3.55 9.19 14.53
CA CYS A 128 3.46 7.83 15.09
C CYS A 128 2.86 6.81 14.11
N CYS A 129 2.33 7.26 12.98
CA CYS A 129 1.72 6.43 11.94
C CYS A 129 1.89 7.08 10.57
N GLY A 130 1.53 6.32 9.53
CA GLY A 130 1.53 6.78 8.16
C GLY A 130 2.88 6.66 7.44
N VAL A 131 2.81 6.72 6.13
CA VAL A 131 3.97 6.78 5.23
C VAL A 131 3.93 8.08 4.43
N PRO A 132 5.09 8.65 4.05
CA PRO A 132 5.11 9.95 3.40
C PRO A 132 4.37 9.94 2.06
N GLN A 133 3.35 10.76 1.91
CA GLN A 133 2.71 10.97 0.62
C GLN A 133 3.69 11.63 -0.36
N GLY A 134 3.90 11.02 -1.52
CA GLY A 134 4.90 11.44 -2.52
C GLY A 134 6.26 10.76 -2.36
N SER A 135 6.42 9.81 -1.44
CA SER A 135 7.57 8.92 -1.37
C SER A 135 7.52 7.83 -2.43
N VAL A 136 8.68 7.24 -2.74
CA VAL A 136 8.77 6.09 -3.66
C VAL A 136 8.29 4.81 -2.99
N LEU A 137 8.55 4.68 -1.69
CA LEU A 137 8.21 3.49 -0.91
C LEU A 137 6.76 3.48 -0.41
N GLY A 138 6.15 4.64 -0.19
CA GLY A 138 4.79 4.75 0.36
C GLY A 138 3.78 3.84 -0.31
N PRO A 139 3.61 3.89 -1.65
CA PRO A 139 2.69 3.02 -2.37
C PRO A 139 2.96 1.53 -2.17
N ILE A 140 4.24 1.12 -2.17
CA ILE A 140 4.62 -0.28 -2.00
C ILE A 140 4.33 -0.73 -0.56
N LEU A 141 4.71 0.08 0.43
CA LEU A 141 4.47 -0.23 1.84
C LEU A 141 2.97 -0.31 2.15
N PHE A 142 2.15 0.53 1.51
CA PHE A 142 0.71 0.50 1.66
C PHE A 142 0.11 -0.84 1.18
N ILE A 143 0.46 -1.31 -0.02
CA ILE A 143 -0.06 -2.59 -0.51
C ILE A 143 0.42 -3.78 0.31
N LEU A 144 1.63 -3.71 0.89
CA LEU A 144 2.12 -4.74 1.80
C LEU A 144 1.39 -4.70 3.16
N TYR A 145 1.05 -3.49 3.63
CA TYR A 145 0.27 -3.32 4.85
C TYR A 145 -1.14 -3.89 4.73
N THR A 146 -1.80 -3.67 3.58
CA THR A 146 -3.19 -4.10 3.34
C THR A 146 -3.29 -5.54 2.82
N GLN A 147 -2.20 -6.19 2.41
CA GLN A 147 -2.24 -7.53 1.84
C GLN A 147 -2.94 -8.59 2.72
N PRO A 148 -2.81 -8.61 4.07
CA PRO A 148 -3.55 -9.55 4.90
C PRO A 148 -5.07 -9.47 4.79
N LEU A 149 -5.63 -8.33 4.34
CA LEU A 149 -7.06 -8.19 4.04
C LEU A 149 -7.54 -9.25 3.04
N THR A 150 -6.71 -9.57 2.04
CA THR A 150 -7.00 -10.65 1.09
C THR A 150 -7.27 -11.98 1.79
N HIS A 151 -6.49 -12.32 2.81
CA HIS A 151 -6.70 -13.58 3.54
C HIS A 151 -8.02 -13.57 4.33
N VAL A 152 -8.41 -12.41 4.85
CA VAL A 152 -9.71 -12.27 5.55
C VAL A 152 -10.85 -12.47 4.55
N ILE A 153 -10.79 -11.82 3.39
CA ILE A 153 -11.83 -11.92 2.36
C ILE A 153 -11.95 -13.34 1.80
N LEU A 154 -10.81 -14.02 1.59
CA LEU A 154 -10.78 -15.41 1.08
C LEU A 154 -11.45 -16.44 2.00
N ASN A 155 -11.69 -16.12 3.28
CA ASN A 155 -12.48 -16.98 4.17
C ASN A 155 -13.99 -16.90 3.86
N HIS A 156 -14.42 -16.05 2.95
CA HIS A 156 -15.80 -15.88 2.55
C HIS A 156 -15.97 -16.23 1.06
N PRO A 157 -17.14 -16.75 0.63
CA PRO A 157 -17.39 -17.12 -0.77
C PRO A 157 -17.70 -15.90 -1.64
N VAL A 158 -16.75 -14.94 -1.68
CA VAL A 158 -16.86 -13.71 -2.48
C VAL A 158 -15.63 -13.54 -3.36
N SER A 159 -15.84 -13.07 -4.59
CA SER A 159 -14.74 -12.59 -5.43
C SER A 159 -14.33 -11.20 -4.99
N HIS A 160 -13.06 -10.86 -5.13
CA HIS A 160 -12.59 -9.52 -4.82
C HIS A 160 -11.44 -9.10 -5.72
N MET A 161 -11.24 -7.80 -5.80
CA MET A 161 -10.11 -7.17 -6.47
C MET A 161 -9.68 -5.93 -5.67
N LEU A 162 -8.39 -5.72 -5.57
CA LEU A 162 -7.78 -4.59 -4.87
C LEU A 162 -7.03 -3.74 -5.90
N TYR A 163 -7.21 -2.43 -5.80
CA TYR A 163 -6.41 -1.47 -6.55
C TYR A 163 -6.04 -0.29 -5.64
N ALA A 164 -4.81 -0.31 -5.12
CA ALA A 164 -4.34 0.61 -4.07
C ALA A 164 -5.26 0.57 -2.83
N ASP A 165 -5.93 1.67 -2.53
CA ASP A 165 -6.88 1.84 -1.42
C ASP A 165 -8.32 1.39 -1.77
N ASP A 166 -8.61 1.18 -3.05
CA ASP A 166 -9.91 0.68 -3.51
C ASP A 166 -10.02 -0.84 -3.35
N THR A 167 -11.10 -1.30 -2.75
CA THR A 167 -11.47 -2.73 -2.65
C THR A 167 -12.84 -2.95 -3.30
N GLN A 168 -12.90 -3.92 -4.19
CA GLN A 168 -14.09 -4.26 -4.97
C GLN A 168 -14.47 -5.71 -4.76
#